data_c383c0fd6a801ee9d058d83de5ee218e
#
_entry.id   c383c0fd6a801ee9d058d83de5ee218e
#
_cell.length_a   1.000
_cell.length_b   1.000
_cell.length_c   1.000
_cell.angle_alpha   90.00
_cell.angle_beta   90.00
_cell.angle_gamma   90.00
#
_symmetry.space_group_name_H-M   'P 1'
#
loop_
_entity.id
_entity.type
_entity.pdbx_description
1 polymer ?
#
loop_
_entity_poly.entity_id
_entity_poly.type
_entity_poly.pdbx_seq_one_letter_code
_entity_poly.pdbx_strand_id
1 'polypeptide(L)' 'MEDAIVLTYDISADDFTRAGEASSDVKRKLKQMGVDPEAIRKVAIAMYEGEINMVIHASGGLITVEITPQQIKMIL' A
#
# COMPACT_ATOMS: atom_id res chain seq x y z
N MET A 1 -4.42 -24.52 -3.53
CA MET A 1 -3.31 -23.67 -3.07
C MET A 1 -3.63 -22.21 -3.34
N GLU A 2 -3.45 -21.39 -2.37
CA GLU A 2 -3.74 -19.98 -2.53
C GLU A 2 -2.53 -19.24 -3.05
N ASP A 3 -2.73 -18.46 -4.09
CA ASP A 3 -1.67 -17.64 -4.61
C ASP A 3 -1.79 -16.26 -3.98
N ALA A 4 -0.73 -15.82 -3.33
CA ALA A 4 -0.66 -14.47 -2.82
C ALA A 4 -0.15 -13.55 -3.92
N ILE A 5 -0.78 -12.39 -4.04
CA ILE A 5 -0.28 -11.34 -4.89
C ILE A 5 0.52 -10.41 -4.00
N VAL A 6 1.78 -10.17 -4.37
CA VAL A 6 2.68 -9.35 -3.57
C VAL A 6 3.02 -8.09 -4.34
N LEU A 7 2.72 -6.94 -3.74
CA LEU A 7 3.04 -5.63 -4.31
C LEU A 7 4.08 -4.98 -3.40
N THR A 8 5.15 -4.48 -3.99
CA THR A 8 6.23 -3.84 -3.24
C THR A 8 6.41 -2.42 -3.70
N TYR A 9 6.51 -1.49 -2.76
CA TYR A 9 6.65 -0.08 -3.03
C TYR A 9 7.86 0.47 -2.32
N ASP A 10 8.71 1.15 -3.08
CA ASP A 10 9.90 1.82 -2.55
C ASP A 10 9.56 3.28 -2.27
N ILE A 11 9.62 3.67 -1.01
CA ILE A 11 9.23 5.00 -0.57
C ILE A 11 10.48 5.87 -0.40
N SER A 12 10.52 6.98 -1.14
CA SER A 12 11.64 7.91 -1.06
C SER A 12 11.39 8.98 0.00
N ALA A 13 12.37 9.17 0.86
CA ALA A 13 12.29 10.19 1.91
C ALA A 13 12.39 11.62 1.39
N ASP A 14 12.97 11.79 0.21
CA ASP A 14 13.29 13.11 -0.32
C ASP A 14 12.18 13.75 -1.15
N ASP A 15 11.10 13.02 -1.39
CA ASP A 15 10.11 13.49 -2.34
C ASP A 15 8.70 13.47 -1.78
N PHE A 16 8.34 14.57 -1.09
CA PHE A 16 6.99 14.75 -0.57
C PHE A 16 5.93 14.81 -1.67
N THR A 17 6.32 15.19 -2.89
CA THR A 17 5.35 15.31 -3.98
C THR A 17 4.86 13.94 -4.44
N ARG A 18 5.61 12.89 -4.12
CA ARG A 18 5.22 11.53 -4.47
C ARG A 18 4.47 10.81 -3.35
N ALA A 19 4.32 11.44 -2.20
CA ALA A 19 3.55 10.86 -1.11
C ALA A 19 2.11 10.61 -1.58
N GLY A 20 1.63 9.40 -1.37
CA GLY A 20 0.30 9.00 -1.84
C GLY A 20 0.29 8.21 -3.13
N GLU A 21 1.41 8.17 -3.88
CA GLU A 21 1.46 7.39 -5.12
C GLU A 21 1.27 5.89 -4.85
N ALA A 22 1.92 5.37 -3.81
CA ALA A 22 1.81 3.95 -3.48
C ALA A 22 0.38 3.60 -3.06
N SER A 23 -0.25 4.41 -2.22
CA SER A 23 -1.62 4.15 -1.80
C SER A 23 -2.60 4.24 -2.96
N SER A 24 -2.38 5.18 -3.89
CA SER A 24 -3.21 5.30 -5.09
C SER A 24 -3.06 4.09 -6.00
N ASP A 25 -1.84 3.59 -6.15
CA ASP A 25 -1.57 2.42 -6.98
C ASP A 25 -2.21 1.16 -6.39
N VAL A 26 -2.07 0.96 -5.09
CA VAL A 26 -2.70 -0.17 -4.40
C VAL A 26 -4.21 -0.10 -4.55
N LYS A 27 -4.78 1.08 -4.35
CA LYS A 27 -6.23 1.27 -4.49
C LYS A 27 -6.70 0.88 -5.88
N ARG A 28 -5.99 1.32 -6.92
CA ARG A 28 -6.34 1.00 -8.29
C ARG A 28 -6.26 -0.51 -8.55
N LYS A 29 -5.20 -1.16 -8.09
CA LYS A 29 -5.00 -2.60 -8.30
C LYS A 29 -6.05 -3.42 -7.57
N LEU A 30 -6.37 -3.07 -6.33
CA LEU A 30 -7.41 -3.76 -5.58
C LEU A 30 -8.77 -3.62 -6.25
N LYS A 31 -9.04 -2.45 -6.81
CA LYS A 31 -10.27 -2.20 -7.54
C LYS A 31 -10.37 -3.10 -8.78
N GLN A 32 -9.26 -3.26 -9.50
CA GLN A 32 -9.20 -4.13 -10.66
C GLN A 32 -9.40 -5.60 -10.29
N MET A 33 -9.03 -5.99 -9.09
CA MET A 33 -9.22 -7.35 -8.59
C MET A 33 -10.63 -7.61 -8.06
N GLY A 34 -11.46 -6.59 -7.99
CA GLY A 34 -12.83 -6.73 -7.49
C GLY A 34 -12.94 -6.78 -5.97
N VAL A 35 -11.96 -6.26 -5.27
CA VAL A 35 -11.99 -6.21 -3.81
C VAL A 35 -13.09 -5.25 -3.36
N ASP A 36 -13.73 -5.56 -2.23
CA ASP A 36 -14.79 -4.76 -1.64
C ASP A 36 -14.35 -3.29 -1.45
N PRO A 37 -15.16 -2.32 -1.89
CA PRO A 37 -14.78 -0.90 -1.80
C PRO A 37 -14.45 -0.42 -0.39
N GLU A 38 -15.12 -0.95 0.62
CA GLU A 38 -14.85 -0.56 2.00
C GLU A 38 -13.48 -1.06 2.45
N ALA A 39 -13.11 -2.28 2.06
CA ALA A 39 -11.80 -2.83 2.34
C ALA A 39 -10.71 -2.03 1.61
N ILE A 40 -10.98 -1.65 0.35
CA ILE A 40 -10.04 -0.84 -0.43
C ILE A 40 -9.78 0.49 0.27
N ARG A 41 -10.83 1.15 0.75
CA ARG A 41 -10.70 2.43 1.43
C ARG A 41 -9.84 2.31 2.69
N LYS A 42 -10.06 1.28 3.49
CA LYS A 42 -9.28 1.06 4.71
C LYS A 42 -7.80 0.81 4.41
N VAL A 43 -7.53 0.00 3.41
CA VAL A 43 -6.16 -0.28 2.99
C VAL A 43 -5.48 0.98 2.47
N ALA A 44 -6.18 1.76 1.64
CA ALA A 44 -5.63 2.98 1.07
C ALA A 44 -5.27 4.00 2.15
N ILE A 45 -6.12 4.14 3.17
CA ILE A 45 -5.86 5.05 4.28
C ILE A 45 -4.63 4.61 5.07
N ALA A 46 -4.57 3.33 5.44
CA ALA A 46 -3.44 2.79 6.19
C ALA A 46 -2.14 2.89 5.39
N MET A 47 -2.22 2.65 4.10
CA MET A 47 -1.09 2.74 3.19
C MET A 47 -0.55 4.16 3.11
N TYR A 48 -1.45 5.13 2.99
CA TYR A 48 -1.08 6.53 2.92
C TYR A 48 -0.40 7.00 4.22
N GLU A 49 -0.95 6.60 5.36
CA GLU A 49 -0.34 6.91 6.65
C GLU A 49 1.06 6.30 6.75
N GLY A 50 1.24 5.08 6.27
CA GLY A 50 2.56 4.44 6.24
C GLY A 50 3.54 5.19 5.36
N GLU A 51 3.10 5.65 4.18
CA GLU A 51 3.94 6.44 3.28
C GLU A 51 4.40 7.74 3.95
N ILE A 52 3.47 8.45 4.55
CA ILE A 52 3.77 9.73 5.21
C ILE A 52 4.76 9.50 6.36
N ASN A 53 4.56 8.47 7.16
CA ASN A 53 5.47 8.17 8.25
C ASN A 53 6.88 7.85 7.76
N MET A 54 7.00 7.13 6.66
CA MET A 54 8.30 6.81 6.08
C MET A 54 9.01 8.03 5.54
N VAL A 55 8.28 8.94 4.92
CA VAL A 55 8.86 10.18 4.39
C VAL A 55 9.32 11.09 5.53
N ILE A 56 8.50 11.23 6.57
CA ILE A 56 8.78 12.19 7.64
C ILE A 56 9.76 11.64 8.67
N HIS A 57 9.60 10.37 9.06
CA HIS A 57 10.28 9.84 10.24
C HIS A 57 11.31 8.75 9.99
N ALA A 58 11.27 8.10 8.84
CA ALA A 58 12.05 6.89 8.63
C ALA A 58 13.02 6.93 7.45
N SER A 59 13.23 8.06 6.84
CA SER A 59 14.15 8.22 5.70
C SER A 59 13.77 7.30 4.52
N GLY A 60 12.49 7.03 4.34
CA GLY A 60 12.00 6.16 3.28
C GLY A 60 11.96 4.70 3.74
N GLY A 61 11.80 3.81 2.79
CA GLY A 61 11.75 2.37 3.06
C GLY A 61 10.90 1.62 2.08
N LEU A 62 10.59 0.36 2.40
CA LEU A 62 9.76 -0.49 1.57
C LEU A 62 8.44 -0.78 2.25
N ILE A 63 7.38 -0.76 1.47
CA ILE A 63 6.07 -1.24 1.92
C ILE A 63 5.70 -2.43 1.05
N THR A 64 5.41 -3.55 1.67
CA THR A 64 4.98 -4.75 0.99
C THR A 64 3.52 -5.00 1.30
N VAL A 65 2.72 -5.23 0.26
CA VAL A 65 1.30 -5.54 0.41
C VAL A 65 1.07 -6.95 -0.11
N GLU A 66 0.63 -7.84 0.78
CA GLU A 66 0.31 -9.22 0.42
C GLU A 66 -1.19 -9.39 0.36
N ILE A 67 -1.68 -9.85 -0.76
CA ILE A 67 -3.11 -9.98 -1.02
C ILE A 67 -3.45 -11.45 -1.23
N THR A 68 -4.30 -12.00 -0.37
CA THR A 68 -4.83 -13.36 -0.52
C THR A 68 -6.36 -13.28 -0.55
N PRO A 69 -7.05 -14.38 -0.91
CA PRO A 69 -8.51 -14.37 -0.88
C PRO A 69 -9.11 -14.04 0.49
N GLN A 70 -8.37 -14.30 1.57
CA GLN A 70 -8.89 -14.11 2.93
C GLN A 70 -8.46 -12.79 3.57
N GLN A 71 -7.35 -12.20 3.14
CA GLN A 71 -6.86 -11.01 3.83
C GLN A 71 -5.89 -10.19 2.97
N ILE A 72 -5.73 -8.95 3.38
CA ILE A 72 -4.74 -8.05 2.82
C ILE A 72 -3.82 -7.65 3.97
N LYS A 73 -2.52 -7.87 3.79
CA LYS A 73 -1.54 -7.64 4.83
C LYS A 73 -0.50 -6.64 4.35
N MET A 74 -0.26 -5.60 5.15
CA MET A 74 0.78 -4.63 4.85
C MET A 74 1.95 -4.82 5.79
N ILE A 75 3.14 -4.80 5.23
CA ILE A 75 4.38 -4.95 5.98
C ILE A 75 5.24 -3.73 5.66
N LEU A 76 5.54 -2.95 6.70
CA LEU A 76 6.33 -1.73 6.57
C LEU A 76 7.76 -1.91 7.02
#